data_06bf01e4b464644f84a201d54ed44ce1
#
_entry.id   06bf01e4b464644f84a201d54ed44ce1
#
_cell.length_a   1.000
_cell.length_b   1.000
_cell.length_c   1.000
_cell.angle_alpha   90.00
_cell.angle_beta   90.00
_cell.angle_gamma   90.00
#
_symmetry.space_group_name_H-M   'P 1'
#
loop_
_entity.id
_entity.type
_entity.pdbx_description
1 polymer ?
#
loop_
_entity_poly.entity_id
_entity_poly.type
_entity_poly.pdbx_seq_one_letter_code
_entity_poly.pdbx_strand_id
1 'polypeptide(L)'
;MKKVTVIIEVANDGGFSCYMADDIEGSGLMGYGDTAEEAKNDLLVAYEEIKELNKEEGKETPVLEFSFKYDIASFFDYYKMLNVTEVARRVGINPSLMRRYRSGISHASQKQYDKLRDYIHRLGAELSAAQF
;
A
#
# COMPACT_ATOMS: atom_id res chain seq x y z
N MET A 1 -9.05 -1.82 19.61
CA MET A 1 -8.85 -1.86 18.16
C MET A 1 -7.37 -1.63 17.86
N LYS A 2 -6.75 -2.54 17.16
CA LYS A 2 -5.33 -2.44 16.82
C LYS A 2 -5.18 -1.97 15.38
N LYS A 3 -4.37 -0.94 15.16
CA LYS A 3 -4.05 -0.44 13.82
C LYS A 3 -2.90 -1.26 13.24
N VAL A 4 -3.07 -1.72 12.01
CA VAL A 4 -2.04 -2.48 11.29
C VAL A 4 -1.82 -1.86 9.91
N THR A 5 -0.57 -1.84 9.49
CA THR A 5 -0.19 -1.37 8.17
C THR A 5 -0.11 -2.56 7.22
N VAL A 6 -0.76 -2.41 6.07
CA VAL A 6 -0.71 -3.39 4.98
C VAL A 6 0.02 -2.76 3.82
N ILE A 7 1.05 -3.44 3.34
CA ILE A 7 1.87 -2.97 2.22
C ILE A 7 1.34 -3.56 0.92
N ILE A 8 1.18 -2.72 -0.09
CA ILE A 8 0.75 -3.12 -1.43
C ILE A 8 1.98 -3.11 -2.33
N GLU A 9 2.23 -4.23 -2.99
CA GLU A 9 3.34 -4.40 -3.93
C GLU A 9 2.85 -4.90 -5.28
N VAL A 10 3.57 -4.55 -6.33
CA VAL A 10 3.37 -5.13 -7.65
C VAL A 10 4.17 -6.43 -7.71
N ALA A 11 3.49 -7.53 -8.02
CA ALA A 11 4.12 -8.84 -8.15
C ALA A 11 4.85 -8.96 -9.50
N ASN A 12 5.77 -9.93 -9.59
CA ASN A 12 6.58 -10.15 -10.79
C ASN A 12 5.76 -10.48 -12.03
N ASP A 13 4.58 -11.04 -11.86
CA ASP A 13 3.66 -11.38 -12.97
C ASP A 13 2.77 -10.21 -13.39
N GLY A 14 2.94 -9.03 -12.80
CA GLY A 14 2.13 -7.83 -13.07
C GLY A 14 0.88 -7.72 -12.21
N GLY A 15 0.56 -8.72 -11.40
CA GLY A 15 -0.53 -8.65 -10.43
C GLY A 15 -0.11 -7.87 -9.19
N PHE A 16 -1.02 -7.78 -8.23
CA PHE A 16 -0.77 -7.08 -6.97
C PHE A 16 -0.85 -8.05 -5.81
N SER A 17 -0.01 -7.82 -4.81
CA SER A 17 -0.10 -8.50 -3.54
C SER A 17 -0.16 -7.48 -2.41
N CYS A 18 -0.75 -7.87 -1.30
CA CYS A 18 -0.66 -7.08 -0.09
C CYS A 18 -0.40 -8.00 1.09
N TYR A 19 0.30 -7.47 2.09
CA TYR A 19 0.68 -8.22 3.28
C TYR A 19 0.79 -7.29 4.47
N MET A 20 0.64 -7.85 5.65
CA MET A 20 0.78 -7.08 6.89
C MET A 20 2.25 -6.77 7.15
N ALA A 21 2.55 -5.50 7.34
CA ALA A 21 3.90 -5.05 7.72
C ALA A 21 4.20 -5.37 9.18
N ASP A 22 3.16 -5.44 10.00
CA ASP A 22 3.30 -5.73 11.43
C ASP A 22 3.09 -7.22 11.69
N ASP A 23 3.98 -7.79 12.49
CA ASP A 23 3.87 -9.18 12.91
C ASP A 23 2.89 -9.25 14.08
N ILE A 24 1.70 -9.74 13.83
CA ILE A 24 0.68 -9.95 14.85
C ILE A 24 0.52 -11.44 15.08
N GLU A 25 0.68 -11.86 16.32
CA GLU A 25 0.56 -13.25 16.72
C GLU A 25 -0.73 -13.88 16.20
N GLY A 26 -0.61 -14.94 15.41
CA GLY A 26 -1.72 -15.69 14.86
C GLY A 26 -2.34 -15.13 13.58
N SER A 27 -1.77 -14.09 12.99
CA SER A 27 -2.35 -13.51 11.78
C SER A 27 -1.28 -13.14 10.75
N GLY A 28 -1.10 -13.99 9.76
CA GLY A 28 -0.28 -13.71 8.58
C GLY A 28 -1.18 -13.47 7.37
N LEU A 29 -1.98 -12.39 7.40
CA LEU A 29 -2.92 -12.10 6.33
C LEU A 29 -2.20 -11.64 5.08
N MET A 30 -2.62 -12.18 3.95
CA MET A 30 -2.12 -11.81 2.62
C MET A 30 -3.30 -11.72 1.67
N GLY A 31 -3.12 -10.96 0.60
CA GLY A 31 -4.11 -10.85 -0.45
C GLY A 31 -3.45 -10.70 -1.81
N TYR A 32 -4.10 -11.20 -2.84
CA TYR A 32 -3.63 -11.16 -4.23
C TYR A 32 -4.76 -10.74 -5.15
N GLY A 33 -4.42 -10.09 -6.24
CA GLY A 33 -5.40 -9.71 -7.26
C GLY A 33 -4.72 -9.13 -8.49
N ASP A 34 -5.51 -8.92 -9.54
CA ASP A 34 -5.03 -8.29 -10.77
C ASP A 34 -4.94 -6.77 -10.62
N THR A 35 -5.62 -6.23 -9.61
CA THR A 35 -5.58 -4.81 -9.25
C THR A 35 -5.29 -4.65 -7.77
N ALA A 36 -4.85 -3.45 -7.37
CA ALA A 36 -4.64 -3.15 -5.97
C ALA A 36 -5.93 -3.32 -5.16
N GLU A 37 -7.06 -2.92 -5.71
CA GLU A 37 -8.36 -3.04 -5.05
C GLU A 37 -8.74 -4.50 -4.82
N GLU A 38 -8.53 -5.36 -5.81
CA GLU A 38 -8.76 -6.80 -5.68
C GLU A 38 -7.87 -7.43 -4.61
N ALA A 39 -6.60 -7.03 -4.55
CA ALA A 39 -5.67 -7.54 -3.54
C ALA A 39 -6.11 -7.14 -2.13
N LYS A 40 -6.55 -5.89 -1.94
CA LYS A 40 -7.10 -5.42 -0.66
C LYS A 40 -8.32 -6.23 -0.25
N ASN A 41 -9.26 -6.41 -1.18
CA ASN A 41 -10.50 -7.15 -0.91
C ASN A 41 -10.21 -8.61 -0.56
N ASP A 42 -9.23 -9.23 -1.24
CA ASP A 42 -8.82 -10.59 -0.95
C ASP A 42 -8.28 -10.73 0.47
N LEU A 43 -7.47 -9.78 0.92
CA LEU A 43 -6.98 -9.75 2.30
C LEU A 43 -8.12 -9.60 3.31
N LEU A 44 -9.09 -8.73 3.02
CA LEU A 44 -10.23 -8.51 3.90
C LEU A 44 -11.12 -9.75 4.00
N VAL A 45 -11.30 -10.48 2.90
CA VAL A 45 -12.01 -11.76 2.89
C VAL A 45 -11.27 -12.78 3.75
N ALA A 46 -9.95 -12.86 3.63
CA ALA A 46 -9.14 -13.76 4.46
C ALA A 46 -9.30 -13.43 5.95
N TYR A 47 -9.37 -12.17 6.30
CA TYR A 47 -9.60 -11.74 7.68
C TYR A 47 -10.97 -12.21 8.18
N GLU A 48 -12.02 -12.05 7.38
CA GLU A 48 -13.36 -12.51 7.74
C GLU A 48 -13.42 -14.02 7.90
N GLU A 49 -12.72 -14.78 7.05
CA GLU A 49 -12.63 -16.23 7.17
C GLU A 49 -11.96 -16.66 8.48
N ILE A 50 -10.90 -15.96 8.89
CA ILE A 50 -10.22 -16.22 10.16
C ILE A 50 -11.15 -15.94 11.34
N LYS A 51 -11.93 -14.86 11.28
CA LYS A 51 -12.90 -14.53 12.32
C LYS A 51 -13.96 -15.64 12.48
N GLU A 52 -14.48 -16.14 11.36
CA GLU A 52 -15.44 -17.25 11.35
C GLU A 52 -14.84 -18.51 11.95
N LEU A 53 -13.63 -18.87 11.54
CA LEU A 53 -12.92 -20.04 12.04
C LEU A 53 -12.66 -19.96 13.54
N ASN A 54 -12.21 -18.80 14.02
CA ASN A 54 -11.96 -18.59 15.44
C ASN A 54 -13.25 -18.67 16.25
N LYS A 55 -14.33 -18.14 15.72
CA LYS A 55 -15.64 -18.20 16.38
C LYS A 55 -16.11 -19.65 16.55
N GLU A 56 -15.92 -20.49 15.55
CA GLU A 56 -16.25 -21.92 15.62
C GLU A 56 -15.41 -22.65 16.67
N GLU A 57 -14.16 -22.24 16.86
CA GLU A 57 -13.25 -22.80 17.85
C GLU A 57 -13.37 -22.18 19.24
N GLY A 58 -14.29 -21.23 19.42
CA GLY A 58 -14.48 -20.51 20.68
C GLY A 58 -13.38 -19.52 21.01
N LYS A 59 -12.64 -19.07 19.99
CA LYS A 59 -11.57 -18.08 20.13
C LYS A 59 -12.03 -16.71 19.68
N GLU A 60 -11.46 -15.67 20.30
CA GLU A 60 -11.68 -14.31 19.86
C GLU A 60 -10.66 -13.92 18.80
N THR A 61 -11.11 -13.13 17.81
CA THR A 61 -10.22 -12.56 16.81
C THR A 61 -9.96 -11.10 17.20
N PRO A 62 -8.69 -10.65 17.23
CA PRO A 62 -8.41 -9.23 17.47
C PRO A 62 -9.14 -8.35 16.44
N VAL A 63 -9.68 -7.23 16.90
CA VAL A 63 -10.27 -6.24 16.02
C VAL A 63 -9.16 -5.41 15.42
N LEU A 64 -9.01 -5.47 14.10
CA LEU A 64 -7.94 -4.81 13.36
C LEU A 64 -8.49 -3.68 12.50
N GLU A 65 -7.76 -2.57 12.49
CA GLU A 65 -8.01 -1.46 11.57
C GLU A 65 -6.87 -1.43 10.57
N PHE A 66 -7.18 -1.65 9.29
CA PHE A 66 -6.16 -1.75 8.24
C PHE A 66 -5.89 -0.40 7.61
N SER A 67 -4.60 -0.05 7.52
CA SER A 67 -4.12 1.10 6.77
C SER A 67 -3.29 0.58 5.61
N PHE A 68 -3.75 0.81 4.37
CA PHE A 68 -3.08 0.32 3.17
C PHE A 68 -2.12 1.36 2.63
N LYS A 69 -0.88 0.95 2.35
CA LYS A 69 0.15 1.80 1.78
C LYS A 69 0.85 1.08 0.64
N TYR A 70 1.11 1.80 -0.44
CA TYR A 70 1.99 1.28 -1.47
C TYR A 70 3.42 1.24 -0.97
N ASP A 71 4.15 0.20 -1.36
CA ASP A 71 5.60 0.27 -1.38
C ASP A 71 6.01 1.25 -2.47
N ILE A 72 6.83 2.24 -2.15
CA ILE A 72 7.16 3.33 -3.08
C ILE A 72 7.87 2.80 -4.33
N ALA A 73 8.80 1.86 -4.15
CA ALA A 73 9.50 1.27 -5.29
C ALA A 73 8.52 0.58 -6.25
N SER A 74 7.61 -0.24 -5.72
CA SER A 74 6.59 -0.91 -6.52
C SER A 74 5.64 0.06 -7.19
N PHE A 75 5.25 1.13 -6.50
CA PHE A 75 4.38 2.15 -7.06
C PHE A 75 5.00 2.78 -8.31
N PHE A 76 6.25 3.21 -8.22
CA PHE A 76 6.93 3.83 -9.37
C PHE A 76 7.32 2.83 -10.46
N ASP A 77 7.51 1.56 -10.11
CA ASP A 77 7.71 0.50 -11.10
C ASP A 77 6.47 0.25 -11.94
N TYR A 78 5.30 0.30 -11.30
CA TYR A 78 4.03 0.11 -12.00
C TYR A 78 3.64 1.34 -12.82
N TYR A 79 3.74 2.53 -12.21
CA TYR A 79 3.38 3.80 -12.85
C TYR A 79 4.61 4.46 -13.49
N LYS A 80 5.20 3.77 -14.45
CA LYS A 80 6.44 4.20 -15.13
C LYS A 80 6.33 5.53 -15.86
N MET A 81 5.10 5.96 -16.20
CA MET A 81 4.88 7.24 -16.84
C MET A 81 5.17 8.42 -15.91
N LEU A 82 5.26 8.19 -14.59
CA LEU A 82 5.57 9.24 -13.64
C LEU A 82 7.08 9.47 -13.57
N ASN A 83 7.48 10.72 -13.75
CA ASN A 83 8.88 11.13 -13.61
C ASN A 83 9.20 11.29 -12.13
N VAL A 84 10.00 10.39 -11.57
CA VAL A 84 10.32 10.35 -10.13
C VAL A 84 10.97 11.64 -9.65
N THR A 85 11.90 12.20 -10.43
CA THR A 85 12.60 13.43 -10.08
C THR A 85 11.63 14.62 -10.03
N GLU A 86 10.75 14.71 -11.02
CA GLU A 86 9.76 15.80 -11.08
C GLU A 86 8.71 15.66 -9.98
N VAL A 87 8.25 14.44 -9.70
CA VAL A 87 7.34 14.18 -8.59
C VAL A 87 7.98 14.62 -7.27
N ALA A 88 9.26 14.29 -7.07
CA ALA A 88 9.98 14.67 -5.86
C ALA A 88 9.99 16.18 -5.66
N ARG A 89 10.27 16.93 -6.73
CA ARG A 89 10.29 18.39 -6.66
C ARG A 89 8.92 18.96 -6.29
N ARG A 90 7.87 18.45 -6.88
CA ARG A 90 6.50 18.91 -6.62
C ARG A 90 6.00 18.56 -5.24
N VAL A 91 6.43 17.40 -4.73
CA VAL A 91 6.06 16.94 -3.38
C VAL A 91 6.86 17.69 -2.30
N GLY A 92 8.06 18.17 -2.65
CA GLY A 92 8.95 18.80 -1.68
C GLY A 92 9.86 17.79 -0.99
N ILE A 93 10.19 16.71 -1.67
CA ILE A 93 11.17 15.72 -1.21
C ILE A 93 12.43 15.88 -2.08
N ASN A 94 13.60 15.81 -1.45
CA ASN A 94 14.86 15.87 -2.19
C ASN A 94 14.88 14.79 -3.27
N PRO A 95 15.15 15.13 -4.57
CA PRO A 95 15.14 14.16 -5.65
C PRO A 95 16.09 12.97 -5.44
N SER A 96 17.27 13.19 -4.86
CA SER A 96 18.20 12.10 -4.56
C SER A 96 17.62 11.13 -3.54
N LEU A 97 16.93 11.66 -2.53
CA LEU A 97 16.27 10.84 -1.51
C LEU A 97 15.11 10.06 -2.12
N MET A 98 14.30 10.70 -2.98
CA MET A 98 13.19 10.02 -3.66
C MET A 98 13.71 8.86 -4.52
N ARG A 99 14.83 9.05 -5.24
CA ARG A 99 15.44 7.98 -6.04
C ARG A 99 15.91 6.82 -5.15
N ARG A 100 16.35 7.10 -3.93
CA ARG A 100 16.70 6.06 -2.95
C ARG A 100 15.49 5.29 -2.47
N TYR A 101 14.36 5.97 -2.28
CA TYR A 101 13.08 5.30 -2.00
C TYR A 101 12.66 4.43 -3.18
N ARG A 102 12.78 4.97 -4.39
CA ARG A 102 12.45 4.29 -5.64
C ARG A 102 13.26 3.00 -5.83
N SER A 103 14.53 2.99 -5.44
CA SER A 103 15.41 1.81 -5.56
C SER A 103 15.35 0.88 -4.35
N GLY A 104 14.62 1.24 -3.30
CA GLY A 104 14.51 0.43 -2.09
C GLY A 104 15.70 0.57 -1.13
N ILE A 105 16.67 1.44 -1.43
CA ILE A 105 17.85 1.64 -0.57
C ILE A 105 17.47 2.29 0.76
N SER A 106 16.51 3.22 0.72
CA SER A 106 16.02 3.92 1.91
C SER A 106 14.51 3.76 2.03
N HIS A 107 14.01 3.80 3.25
CA HIS A 107 12.58 3.74 3.53
C HIS A 107 12.07 5.10 3.97
N ALA A 108 10.91 5.49 3.46
CA ALA A 108 10.30 6.76 3.78
C ALA A 108 9.64 6.73 5.16
N SER A 109 9.74 7.87 5.86
CA SER A 109 8.98 8.06 7.11
C SER A 109 7.50 8.26 6.80
N GLN A 110 6.66 8.18 7.83
CA GLN A 110 5.23 8.46 7.68
C GLN A 110 4.99 9.87 7.13
N LYS A 111 5.78 10.85 7.58
CA LYS A 111 5.69 12.23 7.09
C LYS A 111 5.90 12.31 5.57
N GLN A 112 6.88 11.58 5.05
CA GLN A 112 7.16 11.55 3.61
C GLN A 112 6.06 10.83 2.84
N TYR A 113 5.54 9.73 3.38
CA TYR A 113 4.38 9.04 2.81
C TYR A 113 3.17 9.97 2.73
N ASP A 114 2.92 10.74 3.77
CA ASP A 114 1.79 11.67 3.81
C ASP A 114 1.91 12.75 2.73
N LYS A 115 3.10 13.30 2.54
CA LYS A 115 3.37 14.28 1.48
C LYS A 115 3.11 13.68 0.10
N LEU A 116 3.62 12.48 -0.14
CA LEU A 116 3.46 11.81 -1.43
C LEU A 116 2.00 11.47 -1.68
N ARG A 117 1.30 10.95 -0.67
CA ARG A 117 -0.14 10.65 -0.75
C ARG A 117 -0.93 11.89 -1.17
N ASP A 118 -0.72 13.00 -0.47
CA ASP A 118 -1.48 14.23 -0.72
C ASP A 118 -1.24 14.75 -2.14
N TYR A 119 0.00 14.68 -2.61
CA TYR A 119 0.32 15.07 -3.98
C TYR A 119 -0.32 14.15 -5.01
N ILE A 120 -0.20 12.82 -4.83
CA ILE A 120 -0.76 11.85 -5.77
C ILE A 120 -2.28 11.97 -5.84
N HIS A 121 -2.96 12.16 -4.71
CA HIS A 121 -4.42 12.33 -4.69
C HIS A 121 -4.84 13.61 -5.41
N ARG A 122 -4.11 14.70 -5.23
CA ARG A 122 -4.36 15.96 -5.93
C ARG A 122 -4.12 15.81 -7.43
N LEU A 123 -3.02 15.18 -7.81
CA LEU A 123 -2.72 14.90 -9.21
C LEU A 123 -3.80 14.04 -9.85
N GLY A 124 -4.27 13.01 -9.15
CA GLY A 124 -5.35 12.15 -9.62
C GLY A 124 -6.63 12.93 -9.89
N ALA A 125 -6.98 13.86 -9.01
CA ALA A 125 -8.15 14.72 -9.19
C ALA A 125 -7.98 15.65 -10.41
N GLU A 126 -6.80 16.23 -10.57
CA GLU A 126 -6.49 17.08 -11.73
C GLU A 126 -6.58 16.30 -13.05
N LEU A 127 -6.01 15.11 -13.08
CA LEU A 127 -6.04 14.28 -14.28
C LEU A 127 -7.46 13.81 -14.60
N SER A 128 -8.27 13.49 -13.61
CA SER A 128 -9.66 13.10 -13.79
C SER A 128 -10.51 14.25 -14.38
N ALA A 129 -10.17 15.49 -14.04
CA ALA A 129 -10.89 16.68 -14.51
C ALA A 129 -10.41 17.16 -15.87
N ALA A 130 -9.30 16.65 -16.39
CA ALA A 130 -8.75 17.06 -17.67
C ALA A 130 -9.68 16.62 -18.81
N GLN A 131 -9.93 17.55 -19.74
CA GLN A 131 -10.76 17.31 -20.93
C GLN A 131 -9.91 17.37 -22.18
N PHE A 132 -10.19 16.47 -23.09
CA PHE A 132 -9.50 16.42 -24.38
C PHE A 132 -10.46 16.56 -25.53
#